data_c33d2b8b42b8b7f859f14734a716956b
#
_entry.id   c33d2b8b42b8b7f859f14734a716956b
#
_cell.length_a   1.000
_cell.length_b   1.000
_cell.length_c   1.000
_cell.angle_alpha   90.00
_cell.angle_beta   90.00
_cell.angle_gamma   90.00
#
_symmetry.space_group_name_H-M   'P 1'
#
loop_
_entity.id
_entity.type
_entity.pdbx_description
1 polymer ?
#
loop_
_entity_poly.entity_id
_entity_poly.type
_entity_poly.pdbx_seq_one_letter_code
_entity_poly.pdbx_strand_id
1 'polypeptide(L)'
;WAVFAILVLGTALGIRLAYDRDSYEILAYDDLIRHERYQEVIRRAEKYQPPTPISACSVNFSLFMNGQLPARMPEFYQCGTQGLVLPSIRDNVSDLTSAELLWMMGMPNITLQYYFDSMESIENGRLSGRFLSRMADCNLVNGWYGPAEKYLDLLSHSLFYRKSALRRKEMVRNEAAVDADPVYAYVRSVRFRDDFITGYDHLDLMMSILYNQNSSNFMAAEYFNAWQRLKQMEGMR
;
A
#
# COMPACT_ATOMS: atom_id res chain seq x y z
N TRP A 1 -21.83 9.68 41.52
CA TRP A 1 -22.45 9.36 40.22
C TRP A 1 -22.48 10.57 39.28
N ALA A 2 -22.84 11.78 39.73
CA ALA A 2 -22.90 12.97 38.91
C ALA A 2 -21.54 13.30 38.25
N VAL A 3 -20.45 13.26 39.01
CA VAL A 3 -19.09 13.51 38.48
C VAL A 3 -18.71 12.49 37.39
N PHE A 4 -19.03 11.21 37.60
CA PHE A 4 -18.78 10.17 36.61
C PHE A 4 -19.58 10.41 35.32
N ALA A 5 -20.86 10.77 35.44
CA ALA A 5 -21.70 11.10 34.29
C ALA A 5 -21.15 12.31 33.50
N ILE A 6 -20.71 13.36 34.20
CA ILE A 6 -20.09 14.55 33.57
C ILE A 6 -18.81 14.17 32.82
N LEU A 7 -17.95 13.33 33.40
CA LEU A 7 -16.75 12.85 32.74
C LEU A 7 -17.05 12.05 31.46
N VAL A 8 -18.01 11.12 31.54
CA VAL A 8 -18.41 10.31 30.38
C VAL A 8 -19.00 11.17 29.28
N LEU A 9 -19.92 12.10 29.63
CA LEU A 9 -20.52 13.01 28.66
C LEU A 9 -19.50 13.99 28.06
N GLY A 10 -18.61 14.53 28.88
CA GLY A 10 -17.52 15.41 28.43
C GLY A 10 -16.56 14.68 27.49
N THR A 11 -16.19 13.43 27.81
CA THR A 11 -15.35 12.61 26.94
C THR A 11 -16.05 12.28 25.61
N ALA A 12 -17.32 11.88 25.67
CA ALA A 12 -18.11 11.59 24.46
C ALA A 12 -18.26 12.80 23.56
N LEU A 13 -18.51 13.99 24.13
CA LEU A 13 -18.55 15.23 23.41
C LEU A 13 -17.18 15.59 22.81
N GLY A 14 -16.10 15.45 23.57
CA GLY A 14 -14.75 15.69 23.10
C GLY A 14 -14.38 14.79 21.91
N ILE A 15 -14.67 13.50 21.98
CA ILE A 15 -14.47 12.55 20.88
C ILE A 15 -15.28 12.99 19.64
N ARG A 16 -16.55 13.38 19.83
CA ARG A 16 -17.40 13.81 18.72
C ARG A 16 -16.90 15.08 18.04
N LEU A 17 -16.38 16.03 18.81
CA LEU A 17 -15.83 17.29 18.29
C LEU A 17 -14.48 17.12 17.61
N ALA A 18 -13.67 16.15 18.08
CA ALA A 18 -12.37 15.83 17.51
C ALA A 18 -12.45 14.83 16.33
N TYR A 19 -13.64 14.28 16.05
CA TYR A 19 -13.80 13.27 14.99
C TYR A 19 -13.64 13.93 13.62
N ASP A 20 -12.58 13.52 12.91
CA ASP A 20 -12.36 13.84 11.51
C ASP A 20 -12.67 12.61 10.66
N ARG A 21 -13.69 12.75 9.81
CA ARG A 21 -14.18 11.66 8.97
C ARG A 21 -13.17 11.25 7.92
N ASP A 22 -12.46 12.19 7.32
CA ASP A 22 -11.54 11.91 6.24
C ASP A 22 -10.34 11.10 6.75
N SER A 23 -9.76 11.50 7.87
CA SER A 23 -8.70 10.74 8.55
C SER A 23 -9.19 9.35 8.98
N TYR A 24 -10.42 9.24 9.48
CA TYR A 24 -11.00 7.94 9.84
C TYR A 24 -11.16 7.02 8.63
N GLU A 25 -11.65 7.53 7.49
CA GLU A 25 -11.79 6.71 6.27
C GLU A 25 -10.42 6.27 5.72
N ILE A 26 -9.40 7.13 5.74
CA ILE A 26 -8.03 6.78 5.33
C ILE A 26 -7.51 5.61 6.18
N LEU A 27 -7.62 5.70 7.50
CA LEU A 27 -7.18 4.63 8.41
C LEU A 27 -8.00 3.34 8.22
N ALA A 28 -9.31 3.48 8.00
CA ALA A 28 -10.18 2.34 7.73
C ALA A 28 -9.84 1.65 6.40
N TYR A 29 -9.51 2.42 5.36
CA TYR A 29 -9.05 1.86 4.08
C TYR A 29 -7.71 1.15 4.22
N ASP A 30 -6.76 1.72 4.97
CA ASP A 30 -5.48 1.08 5.24
C ASP A 30 -5.68 -0.28 5.95
N ASP A 31 -6.52 -0.32 6.98
CA ASP A 31 -6.81 -1.57 7.69
C ASP A 31 -7.48 -2.62 6.77
N LEU A 32 -8.46 -2.20 5.97
CA LEU A 32 -9.16 -3.09 5.04
C LEU A 32 -8.23 -3.62 3.94
N ILE A 33 -7.39 -2.79 3.35
CA ILE A 33 -6.40 -3.19 2.33
C ILE A 33 -5.41 -4.18 2.92
N ARG A 34 -4.93 -3.92 4.12
CA ARG A 34 -4.00 -4.82 4.83
C ARG A 34 -4.58 -6.22 5.07
N HIS A 35 -5.90 -6.31 5.21
CA HIS A 35 -6.62 -7.57 5.37
C HIS A 35 -7.24 -8.10 4.06
N GLU A 36 -6.83 -7.55 2.92
CA GLU A 36 -7.30 -7.93 1.57
C GLU A 36 -8.82 -7.79 1.38
N ARG A 37 -9.46 -6.93 2.19
CA ARG A 37 -10.92 -6.69 2.17
C ARG A 37 -11.27 -5.57 1.18
N TYR A 38 -10.75 -5.65 -0.02
CA TYR A 38 -10.88 -4.62 -1.06
C TYR A 38 -12.33 -4.26 -1.41
N GLN A 39 -13.22 -5.26 -1.43
CA GLN A 39 -14.64 -5.02 -1.71
C GLN A 39 -15.30 -4.12 -0.65
N GLU A 40 -14.81 -4.15 0.58
CA GLU A 40 -15.36 -3.30 1.64
C GLU A 40 -14.86 -1.85 1.52
N VAL A 41 -13.65 -1.64 1.04
CA VAL A 41 -13.16 -0.30 0.67
C VAL A 41 -14.08 0.30 -0.38
N ILE A 42 -14.39 -0.44 -1.44
CA ILE A 42 -15.27 0.00 -2.52
C ILE A 42 -16.68 0.35 -1.98
N ARG A 43 -17.29 -0.52 -1.17
CA ARG A 43 -18.61 -0.27 -0.57
C ARG A 43 -18.63 0.96 0.36
N ARG A 44 -17.53 1.24 1.05
CA ARG A 44 -17.41 2.46 1.87
C ARG A 44 -17.32 3.69 0.98
N ALA A 45 -16.53 3.64 -0.08
CA ALA A 45 -16.38 4.71 -1.06
C ALA A 45 -17.70 5.01 -1.81
N GLU A 46 -18.54 4.00 -2.08
CA GLU A 46 -19.89 4.19 -2.64
C GLU A 46 -20.79 5.03 -1.71
N LYS A 47 -20.62 4.90 -0.41
CA LYS A 47 -21.40 5.65 0.60
C LYS A 47 -20.81 7.03 0.89
N TYR A 48 -19.50 7.13 0.80
CA TYR A 48 -18.76 8.35 1.05
C TYR A 48 -17.61 8.44 0.06
N GLN A 49 -17.77 9.32 -0.92
CA GLN A 49 -16.79 9.50 -2.00
C GLN A 49 -15.40 9.88 -1.43
N PRO A 50 -14.31 9.34 -2.01
CA PRO A 50 -12.96 9.59 -1.52
C PRO A 50 -12.57 11.08 -1.71
N PRO A 51 -12.43 11.86 -0.62
CA PRO A 51 -12.24 13.30 -0.74
C PRO A 51 -10.77 13.70 -0.92
N THR A 52 -9.85 12.80 -0.68
CA THR A 52 -8.40 13.06 -0.68
C THR A 52 -7.67 12.17 -1.69
N PRO A 53 -6.47 12.58 -2.17
CA PRO A 53 -5.64 11.74 -3.02
C PRO A 53 -5.34 10.36 -2.40
N ILE A 54 -5.10 10.30 -1.08
CA ILE A 54 -4.82 9.05 -0.36
C ILE A 54 -6.03 8.12 -0.42
N SER A 55 -7.22 8.63 -0.12
CA SER A 55 -8.45 7.82 -0.18
C SER A 55 -8.78 7.39 -1.62
N ALA A 56 -8.59 8.27 -2.61
CA ALA A 56 -8.77 7.93 -4.03
C ALA A 56 -7.79 6.85 -4.48
N CYS A 57 -6.51 6.93 -4.07
CA CYS A 57 -5.51 5.91 -4.35
C CYS A 57 -5.90 4.56 -3.74
N SER A 58 -6.36 4.54 -2.50
CA SER A 58 -6.83 3.33 -1.81
C SER A 58 -8.03 2.69 -2.53
N VAL A 59 -8.98 3.51 -3.01
CA VAL A 59 -10.15 3.04 -3.76
C VAL A 59 -9.74 2.49 -5.12
N ASN A 60 -8.90 3.20 -5.87
CA ASN A 60 -8.41 2.75 -7.18
C ASN A 60 -7.60 1.44 -7.07
N PHE A 61 -6.75 1.33 -6.04
CA PHE A 61 -6.05 0.08 -5.76
C PHE A 61 -7.03 -1.07 -5.47
N SER A 62 -8.05 -0.82 -4.66
CA SER A 62 -9.07 -1.81 -4.34
C SER A 62 -9.92 -2.20 -5.55
N LEU A 63 -10.23 -1.25 -6.44
CA LEU A 63 -10.90 -1.52 -7.72
C LEU A 63 -10.03 -2.41 -8.61
N PHE A 64 -8.73 -2.14 -8.70
CA PHE A 64 -7.80 -2.98 -9.45
C PHE A 64 -7.78 -4.40 -8.89
N MET A 65 -7.60 -4.57 -7.58
CA MET A 65 -7.55 -5.89 -6.93
C MET A 65 -8.84 -6.71 -7.09
N ASN A 66 -9.96 -6.04 -7.41
CA ASN A 66 -11.24 -6.69 -7.76
C ASN A 66 -11.50 -6.77 -9.28
N GLY A 67 -10.54 -6.40 -10.13
CA GLY A 67 -10.69 -6.40 -11.58
C GLY A 67 -11.72 -5.38 -12.10
N GLN A 68 -11.96 -4.30 -11.38
CA GLN A 68 -13.01 -3.31 -11.63
C GLN A 68 -12.47 -1.93 -12.00
N LEU A 69 -11.15 -1.70 -11.95
CA LEU A 69 -10.55 -0.38 -12.15
C LEU A 69 -10.96 0.28 -13.47
N PRO A 70 -10.85 -0.38 -14.65
CA PRO A 70 -11.18 0.26 -15.93
C PRO A 70 -12.65 0.69 -16.05
N ALA A 71 -13.55 -0.10 -15.48
CA ALA A 71 -14.99 0.10 -15.59
C ALA A 71 -15.51 1.12 -14.57
N ARG A 72 -15.03 1.05 -13.33
CA ARG A 72 -15.65 1.75 -12.20
C ARG A 72 -14.87 2.96 -11.68
N MET A 73 -13.62 3.16 -12.10
CA MET A 73 -12.84 4.34 -11.69
C MET A 73 -13.62 5.66 -11.87
N PRO A 74 -14.38 5.88 -12.99
CA PRO A 74 -15.13 7.12 -13.18
C PRO A 74 -16.31 7.33 -12.23
N GLU A 75 -16.75 6.29 -11.52
CA GLU A 75 -17.86 6.39 -10.54
C GLU A 75 -17.43 7.12 -9.26
N PHE A 76 -16.12 7.20 -9.03
CA PHE A 76 -15.55 7.78 -7.82
C PHE A 76 -14.83 9.10 -8.11
N TYR A 77 -14.87 10.00 -7.11
CA TYR A 77 -14.13 11.25 -7.21
C TYR A 77 -12.63 10.97 -7.34
N GLN A 78 -12.05 11.52 -8.40
CA GLN A 78 -10.64 11.36 -8.71
C GLN A 78 -9.89 12.66 -8.40
N CYS A 79 -8.82 12.56 -7.63
CA CYS A 79 -7.94 13.69 -7.31
C CYS A 79 -6.83 13.87 -8.38
N GLY A 80 -7.20 13.79 -9.66
CA GLY A 80 -6.25 13.76 -10.75
C GLY A 80 -5.36 12.50 -10.70
N THR A 81 -4.18 12.59 -11.27
CA THR A 81 -3.22 11.46 -11.32
C THR A 81 -2.69 11.07 -9.94
N GLN A 82 -2.78 11.96 -8.94
CA GLN A 82 -2.44 11.65 -7.54
C GLN A 82 -3.37 10.62 -6.91
N GLY A 83 -4.58 10.46 -7.44
CA GLY A 83 -5.49 9.38 -7.03
C GLY A 83 -5.08 7.99 -7.51
N LEU A 84 -4.06 7.86 -8.36
CA LEU A 84 -3.51 6.56 -8.79
C LEU A 84 -2.28 6.17 -7.99
N VAL A 85 -1.29 7.05 -7.92
CA VAL A 85 -0.08 6.87 -7.14
C VAL A 85 0.25 8.21 -6.49
N LEU A 86 0.56 8.18 -5.20
CA LEU A 86 0.89 9.36 -4.43
C LEU A 86 2.36 9.74 -4.62
N PRO A 87 2.70 11.03 -4.66
CA PRO A 87 4.09 11.45 -4.53
C PRO A 87 4.62 11.05 -3.15
N SER A 88 5.89 10.62 -3.08
CA SER A 88 6.52 10.39 -1.78
C SER A 88 6.78 11.73 -1.10
N ILE A 89 6.12 11.93 0.03
CA ILE A 89 6.29 13.11 0.88
C ILE A 89 6.92 12.74 2.24
N ARG A 90 7.38 11.51 2.36
CA ARG A 90 7.99 10.94 3.57
C ARG A 90 7.09 11.04 4.79
N ASP A 91 5.82 10.76 4.62
CA ASP A 91 4.89 10.56 5.71
C ASP A 91 4.48 9.09 5.84
N ASN A 92 4.02 8.71 7.02
CA ASN A 92 3.70 7.32 7.34
C ASN A 92 2.36 6.82 6.78
N VAL A 93 1.56 7.65 6.15
CA VAL A 93 0.23 7.30 5.63
C VAL A 93 0.23 7.19 4.11
N SER A 94 0.66 8.23 3.41
CA SER A 94 0.71 8.25 1.94
C SER A 94 1.75 7.28 1.41
N ASP A 95 2.92 7.21 2.04
CA ASP A 95 3.98 6.29 1.64
C ASP A 95 3.55 4.83 1.79
N LEU A 96 2.82 4.47 2.86
CA LEU A 96 2.32 3.10 3.04
C LEU A 96 1.29 2.71 1.98
N THR A 97 0.36 3.62 1.63
CA THR A 97 -0.62 3.37 0.57
C THR A 97 0.06 3.12 -0.77
N SER A 98 1.03 3.96 -1.13
CA SER A 98 1.82 3.80 -2.34
C SER A 98 2.69 2.54 -2.32
N ALA A 99 3.27 2.20 -1.17
CA ALA A 99 4.12 1.03 -1.02
C ALA A 99 3.38 -0.28 -1.29
N GLU A 100 2.14 -0.44 -0.80
CA GLU A 100 1.34 -1.65 -1.06
C GLU A 100 0.98 -1.78 -2.55
N LEU A 101 0.67 -0.67 -3.20
CA LEU A 101 0.43 -0.63 -4.63
C LEU A 101 1.68 -1.00 -5.44
N LEU A 102 2.83 -0.39 -5.13
CA LEU A 102 4.10 -0.64 -5.80
C LEU A 102 4.61 -2.07 -5.57
N TRP A 103 4.32 -2.66 -4.40
CA TRP A 103 4.55 -4.07 -4.13
C TRP A 103 3.83 -4.95 -5.14
N MET A 104 2.53 -4.74 -5.33
CA MET A 104 1.73 -5.52 -6.28
C MET A 104 2.08 -5.22 -7.73
N MET A 105 2.61 -4.04 -8.02
CA MET A 105 3.09 -3.66 -9.36
C MET A 105 4.46 -4.28 -9.71
N GLY A 106 5.09 -5.01 -8.77
CA GLY A 106 6.36 -5.68 -8.99
C GLY A 106 7.60 -4.80 -8.78
N MET A 107 7.51 -3.84 -7.88
CA MET A 107 8.59 -2.90 -7.55
C MET A 107 9.07 -3.05 -6.09
N PRO A 108 9.60 -4.22 -5.69
CA PRO A 108 9.95 -4.50 -4.29
C PRO A 108 11.05 -3.57 -3.75
N ASN A 109 11.96 -3.07 -4.59
CA ASN A 109 13.02 -2.16 -4.13
C ASN A 109 12.46 -0.80 -3.74
N ILE A 110 11.54 -0.26 -4.54
CA ILE A 110 10.88 1.01 -4.23
C ILE A 110 9.93 0.84 -3.05
N THR A 111 9.20 -0.28 -3.00
CA THR A 111 8.40 -0.65 -1.82
C THR A 111 9.25 -0.64 -0.55
N LEU A 112 10.43 -1.25 -0.60
CA LEU A 112 11.37 -1.27 0.53
C LEU A 112 11.79 0.14 0.95
N GLN A 113 12.08 1.02 -0.02
CA GLN A 113 12.42 2.42 0.24
C GLN A 113 11.26 3.16 0.91
N TYR A 114 10.03 3.05 0.38
CA TYR A 114 8.85 3.71 0.96
C TYR A 114 8.58 3.26 2.41
N TYR A 115 8.74 1.95 2.68
CA TYR A 115 8.63 1.43 4.05
C TYR A 115 9.73 1.94 4.97
N PHE A 116 10.94 2.11 4.44
CA PHE A 116 12.06 2.69 5.20
C PHE A 116 11.81 4.18 5.50
N ASP A 117 11.41 4.96 4.50
CA ASP A 117 11.09 6.37 4.65
C ASP A 117 9.91 6.58 5.64
N SER A 118 8.87 5.76 5.53
CA SER A 118 7.75 5.75 6.49
C SER A 118 8.21 5.45 7.91
N MET A 119 9.12 4.50 8.08
CA MET A 119 9.65 4.13 9.40
C MET A 119 10.45 5.27 10.03
N GLU A 120 11.24 5.99 9.22
CA GLU A 120 12.03 7.13 9.68
C GLU A 120 11.15 8.38 9.95
N SER A 121 9.98 8.48 9.33
CA SER A 121 9.05 9.60 9.53
C SER A 121 8.32 9.57 10.88
N ILE A 122 8.24 8.40 11.51
CA ILE A 122 7.54 8.22 12.79
C ILE A 122 8.53 8.31 13.94
N GLU A 123 8.30 9.24 14.84
CA GLU A 123 9.05 9.32 16.09
C GLU A 123 8.85 8.01 16.88
N ASN A 124 9.95 7.35 17.24
CA ASN A 124 9.97 6.03 17.89
C ASN A 124 9.35 4.85 17.05
N GLY A 125 9.06 5.06 15.76
CA GLY A 125 8.47 4.05 14.89
C GLY A 125 9.44 3.05 14.28
N ARG A 126 10.74 3.16 14.55
CA ARG A 126 11.83 2.40 13.90
C ARG A 126 11.73 0.87 13.95
N LEU A 127 11.00 0.33 14.91
CA LEU A 127 10.82 -1.12 15.07
C LEU A 127 9.36 -1.55 14.89
N SER A 128 8.59 -0.84 14.07
CA SER A 128 7.23 -1.26 13.74
C SER A 128 7.22 -2.66 13.10
N GLY A 129 6.53 -3.59 13.73
CA GLY A 129 6.43 -4.97 13.23
C GLY A 129 5.82 -5.04 11.84
N ARG A 130 4.91 -4.12 11.48
CA ARG A 130 4.34 -4.00 10.13
C ARG A 130 5.42 -3.67 9.11
N PHE A 131 6.24 -2.67 9.38
CA PHE A 131 7.28 -2.21 8.47
C PHE A 131 8.35 -3.29 8.28
N LEU A 132 8.89 -3.80 9.37
CA LEU A 132 9.86 -4.90 9.34
C LEU A 132 9.34 -6.12 8.58
N SER A 133 8.04 -6.42 8.70
CA SER A 133 7.41 -7.54 8.00
C SER A 133 7.46 -7.35 6.49
N ARG A 134 7.03 -6.18 5.97
CA ARG A 134 7.06 -5.93 4.52
C ARG A 134 8.49 -5.79 3.99
N MET A 135 9.39 -5.19 4.78
CA MET A 135 10.82 -5.13 4.42
C MET A 135 11.44 -6.53 4.31
N ALA A 136 11.06 -7.47 5.18
CA ALA A 136 11.46 -8.87 5.04
C ALA A 136 10.89 -9.50 3.76
N ASP A 137 9.62 -9.25 3.43
CA ASP A 137 8.98 -9.76 2.22
C ASP A 137 9.68 -9.24 0.95
N CYS A 138 10.00 -7.95 0.88
CA CYS A 138 10.75 -7.36 -0.23
C CYS A 138 12.10 -8.03 -0.42
N ASN A 139 12.82 -8.29 0.67
CA ASN A 139 14.12 -8.96 0.61
C ASN A 139 14.01 -10.44 0.21
N LEU A 140 12.97 -11.17 0.67
CA LEU A 140 12.71 -12.55 0.25
C LEU A 140 12.44 -12.64 -1.26
N VAL A 141 11.59 -11.77 -1.78
CA VAL A 141 11.26 -11.72 -3.22
C VAL A 141 12.49 -11.38 -4.05
N ASN A 142 13.37 -10.52 -3.56
CA ASN A 142 14.61 -10.17 -4.24
C ASN A 142 15.70 -11.26 -4.15
N GLY A 143 15.54 -12.28 -3.30
CA GLY A 143 16.56 -13.26 -3.02
C GLY A 143 17.67 -12.75 -2.09
N TRP A 144 17.43 -11.62 -1.42
CA TRP A 144 18.37 -11.04 -0.45
C TRP A 144 18.13 -11.65 0.94
N TYR A 145 18.45 -12.94 1.05
CA TYR A 145 18.11 -13.74 2.22
C TYR A 145 18.79 -13.28 3.51
N GLY A 146 20.03 -12.78 3.43
CA GLY A 146 20.72 -12.24 4.61
C GLY A 146 20.02 -11.05 5.27
N PRO A 147 19.68 -9.98 4.54
CA PRO A 147 18.85 -8.91 5.05
C PRO A 147 17.45 -9.37 5.50
N ALA A 148 16.79 -10.26 4.75
CA ALA A 148 15.49 -10.82 5.13
C ALA A 148 15.57 -11.50 6.50
N GLU A 149 16.59 -12.34 6.75
CA GLU A 149 16.76 -13.04 8.01
C GLU A 149 16.88 -12.09 9.20
N LYS A 150 17.60 -10.96 9.04
CA LYS A 150 17.74 -9.96 10.12
C LYS A 150 16.38 -9.34 10.53
N TYR A 151 15.54 -8.99 9.56
CA TYR A 151 14.20 -8.48 9.86
C TYR A 151 13.31 -9.55 10.50
N LEU A 152 13.39 -10.79 10.02
CA LEU A 152 12.65 -11.92 10.55
C LEU A 152 13.11 -12.29 11.96
N ASP A 153 14.40 -12.14 12.27
CA ASP A 153 14.92 -12.33 13.63
C ASP A 153 14.29 -11.33 14.60
N LEU A 154 14.28 -10.05 14.25
CA LEU A 154 13.63 -9.02 15.07
C LEU A 154 12.15 -9.34 15.29
N LEU A 155 11.44 -9.70 14.23
CA LEU A 155 10.02 -10.06 14.27
C LEU A 155 9.74 -11.32 15.08
N SER A 156 10.68 -12.26 15.15
CA SER A 156 10.55 -13.50 15.92
C SER A 156 10.42 -13.27 17.43
N HIS A 157 10.87 -12.11 17.91
CA HIS A 157 10.75 -11.68 19.30
C HIS A 157 9.45 -10.92 19.60
N SER A 158 8.65 -10.61 18.56
CA SER A 158 7.40 -9.87 18.73
C SER A 158 6.21 -10.80 19.03
N LEU A 159 5.29 -10.34 19.86
CA LEU A 159 4.12 -11.13 20.26
C LEU A 159 3.24 -11.52 19.05
N PHE A 160 2.92 -10.57 18.18
CA PHE A 160 1.97 -10.77 17.09
C PHE A 160 2.60 -11.31 15.80
N TYR A 161 3.86 -11.03 15.54
CA TYR A 161 4.53 -11.40 14.28
C TYR A 161 5.37 -12.67 14.39
N ARG A 162 5.62 -13.17 15.61
CA ARG A 162 6.51 -14.34 15.86
C ARG A 162 6.20 -15.54 14.99
N LYS A 163 4.94 -15.98 14.97
CA LYS A 163 4.53 -17.17 14.22
C LYS A 163 4.80 -17.02 12.73
N SER A 164 4.44 -15.87 12.17
CA SER A 164 4.66 -15.55 10.76
C SER A 164 6.16 -15.40 10.43
N ALA A 165 6.94 -14.80 11.32
CA ALA A 165 8.37 -14.65 11.15
C ALA A 165 9.10 -16.00 11.12
N LEU A 166 8.78 -16.91 12.05
CA LEU A 166 9.38 -18.24 12.10
C LEU A 166 9.10 -19.04 10.82
N ARG A 167 7.86 -19.02 10.32
CA ARG A 167 7.50 -19.65 9.05
C ARG A 167 8.31 -19.09 7.87
N ARG A 168 8.46 -17.77 7.79
CA ARG A 168 9.23 -17.12 6.71
C ARG A 168 10.74 -17.34 6.85
N LYS A 169 11.27 -17.56 8.04
CA LYS A 169 12.68 -17.95 8.24
C LYS A 169 13.00 -19.29 7.59
N GLU A 170 12.06 -20.21 7.49
CA GLU A 170 12.24 -21.47 6.76
C GLU A 170 12.41 -21.20 5.25
N MET A 171 11.75 -20.17 4.71
CA MET A 171 11.89 -19.76 3.30
C MET A 171 13.29 -19.21 2.98
N VAL A 172 13.96 -18.57 3.95
CA VAL A 172 15.33 -18.04 3.76
C VAL A 172 16.32 -19.12 3.31
N ARG A 173 16.09 -20.37 3.72
CA ARG A 173 16.94 -21.54 3.39
C ARG A 173 16.36 -22.40 2.28
N ASN A 174 15.19 -22.05 1.78
CA ASN A 174 14.48 -22.84 0.79
C ASN A 174 13.78 -21.91 -0.22
N GLU A 175 14.48 -21.61 -1.32
CA GLU A 175 13.95 -20.74 -2.37
C GLU A 175 12.66 -21.28 -2.99
N ALA A 176 12.52 -22.60 -3.12
CA ALA A 176 11.29 -23.21 -3.61
C ALA A 176 10.08 -22.92 -2.72
N ALA A 177 10.29 -22.71 -1.42
CA ALA A 177 9.21 -22.30 -0.52
C ALA A 177 8.79 -20.83 -0.73
N VAL A 178 9.71 -19.97 -1.18
CA VAL A 178 9.37 -18.59 -1.60
C VAL A 178 8.51 -18.63 -2.87
N ASP A 179 8.90 -19.45 -3.85
CA ASP A 179 8.16 -19.59 -5.12
C ASP A 179 6.81 -20.31 -4.96
N ALA A 180 6.65 -21.08 -3.89
CA ALA A 180 5.37 -21.73 -3.55
C ALA A 180 4.36 -20.80 -2.88
N ASP A 181 4.77 -19.64 -2.35
CA ASP A 181 3.87 -18.64 -1.80
C ASP A 181 3.22 -17.86 -2.95
N PRO A 182 1.87 -17.84 -3.05
CA PRO A 182 1.19 -17.25 -4.21
C PRO A 182 1.49 -15.76 -4.41
N VAL A 183 1.63 -15.01 -3.31
CA VAL A 183 1.91 -13.56 -3.38
C VAL A 183 3.34 -13.33 -3.83
N TYR A 184 4.30 -14.06 -3.25
CA TYR A 184 5.71 -13.92 -3.63
C TYR A 184 5.95 -14.40 -5.06
N ALA A 185 5.32 -15.50 -5.48
CA ALA A 185 5.38 -16.00 -6.85
C ALA A 185 4.84 -14.96 -7.84
N TYR A 186 3.70 -14.34 -7.53
CA TYR A 186 3.14 -13.27 -8.36
C TYR A 186 4.12 -12.08 -8.45
N VAL A 187 4.56 -11.54 -7.32
CA VAL A 187 5.46 -10.38 -7.33
C VAL A 187 6.77 -10.70 -8.07
N ARG A 188 7.34 -11.90 -7.88
CA ARG A 188 8.51 -12.36 -8.64
C ARG A 188 8.24 -12.44 -10.15
N SER A 189 7.05 -12.85 -10.54
CA SER A 189 6.68 -13.00 -11.97
C SER A 189 6.58 -11.65 -12.69
N VAL A 190 6.18 -10.58 -11.98
CA VAL A 190 6.03 -9.23 -12.52
C VAL A 190 7.15 -8.28 -12.12
N ARG A 191 8.11 -8.77 -11.32
CA ARG A 191 9.19 -7.96 -10.75
C ARG A 191 10.04 -7.32 -11.84
N PHE A 192 10.24 -6.01 -11.69
CA PHE A 192 11.27 -5.29 -12.42
C PHE A 192 12.65 -5.67 -11.85
N ARG A 193 13.56 -6.07 -12.73
CA ARG A 193 14.89 -6.58 -12.30
C ARG A 193 15.94 -5.49 -12.21
N ASP A 194 15.82 -4.50 -13.06
CA ASP A 194 16.76 -3.38 -13.12
C ASP A 194 16.25 -2.24 -12.25
N ASP A 195 17.11 -1.64 -11.45
CA ASP A 195 16.75 -0.45 -10.70
C ASP A 195 16.66 0.74 -11.64
N PHE A 196 15.60 1.53 -11.53
CA PHE A 196 15.50 2.82 -12.17
C PHE A 196 14.93 3.85 -11.18
N ILE A 197 15.36 5.08 -11.34
CA ILE A 197 14.85 6.19 -10.54
C ILE A 197 13.43 6.49 -11.00
N THR A 198 12.47 6.35 -10.10
CA THR A 198 11.09 6.76 -10.34
C THR A 198 10.85 8.10 -9.68
N GLY A 199 10.24 9.01 -10.42
CA GLY A 199 9.66 10.21 -9.87
C GLY A 199 8.17 10.22 -10.15
N TYR A 200 7.40 10.81 -9.26
CA TYR A 200 5.96 11.01 -9.47
C TYR A 200 5.64 11.66 -10.82
N ASP A 201 6.49 12.58 -11.26
CA ASP A 201 6.35 13.31 -12.52
C ASP A 201 6.51 12.43 -13.78
N HIS A 202 7.05 11.21 -13.62
CA HIS A 202 7.32 10.26 -14.71
C HIS A 202 6.59 8.92 -14.52
N LEU A 203 5.42 8.96 -13.90
CA LEU A 203 4.64 7.77 -13.58
C LEU A 203 4.23 6.98 -14.83
N ASP A 204 3.87 7.69 -15.90
CA ASP A 204 3.57 7.16 -17.23
C ASP A 204 4.75 6.39 -17.82
N LEU A 205 5.93 6.97 -17.74
CA LEU A 205 7.16 6.32 -18.20
C LEU A 205 7.45 5.05 -17.38
N MET A 206 7.31 5.13 -16.05
CA MET A 206 7.51 3.99 -15.17
C MET A 206 6.57 2.83 -15.53
N MET A 207 5.27 3.09 -15.63
CA MET A 207 4.28 2.07 -15.97
C MET A 207 4.51 1.48 -17.37
N SER A 208 4.90 2.33 -18.34
CA SER A 208 5.24 1.91 -19.69
C SER A 208 6.47 0.99 -19.70
N ILE A 209 7.51 1.31 -18.95
CA ILE A 209 8.71 0.46 -18.82
C ILE A 209 8.34 -0.89 -18.23
N LEU A 210 7.58 -0.91 -17.13
CA LEU A 210 7.17 -2.16 -16.47
C LEU A 210 6.38 -3.07 -17.42
N TYR A 211 5.41 -2.53 -18.15
CA TYR A 211 4.60 -3.29 -19.09
C TYR A 211 5.40 -3.75 -20.32
N ASN A 212 6.26 -2.89 -20.87
CA ASN A 212 7.07 -3.23 -22.03
C ASN A 212 8.11 -4.31 -21.73
N GLN A 213 8.65 -4.34 -20.52
CA GLN A 213 9.56 -5.41 -20.09
C GLN A 213 8.82 -6.73 -19.81
N ASN A 214 7.61 -6.63 -19.28
CA ASN A 214 6.79 -7.80 -18.95
C ASN A 214 5.32 -7.55 -19.25
N SER A 215 4.87 -8.00 -20.41
CA SER A 215 3.47 -7.87 -20.84
C SER A 215 2.47 -8.61 -19.93
N SER A 216 2.94 -9.49 -19.05
CA SER A 216 2.11 -10.13 -18.02
C SER A 216 1.84 -9.22 -16.81
N ASN A 217 2.51 -8.07 -16.72
CA ASN A 217 2.24 -7.07 -15.69
C ASN A 217 0.98 -6.26 -16.04
N PHE A 218 -0.18 -6.89 -15.90
CA PHE A 218 -1.46 -6.26 -16.19
C PHE A 218 -1.74 -5.04 -15.30
N MET A 219 -1.19 -5.01 -14.08
CA MET A 219 -1.36 -3.86 -13.20
C MET A 219 -0.73 -2.61 -13.80
N ALA A 220 0.50 -2.70 -14.29
CA ALA A 220 1.16 -1.57 -14.95
C ALA A 220 0.38 -1.09 -16.18
N ALA A 221 -0.16 -2.01 -16.99
CA ALA A 221 -0.98 -1.66 -18.16
C ALA A 221 -2.28 -0.94 -17.78
N GLU A 222 -3.03 -1.47 -16.81
CA GLU A 222 -4.29 -0.85 -16.38
C GLU A 222 -4.08 0.52 -15.74
N TYR A 223 -3.04 0.67 -14.90
CA TYR A 223 -2.68 1.94 -14.29
C TYR A 223 -2.20 2.97 -15.31
N PHE A 224 -1.45 2.55 -16.34
CA PHE A 224 -1.07 3.43 -17.44
C PHE A 224 -2.31 3.95 -18.20
N ASN A 225 -3.25 3.06 -18.53
CA ASN A 225 -4.50 3.45 -19.18
C ASN A 225 -5.35 4.38 -18.30
N ALA A 226 -5.42 4.11 -17.01
CA ALA A 226 -6.12 4.97 -16.04
C ALA A 226 -5.47 6.35 -15.96
N TRP A 227 -4.14 6.40 -15.92
CA TRP A 227 -3.38 7.65 -15.90
C TRP A 227 -3.65 8.48 -17.15
N GLN A 228 -3.63 7.86 -18.35
CA GLN A 228 -3.93 8.57 -19.60
C GLN A 228 -5.34 9.17 -19.60
N ARG A 229 -6.34 8.42 -19.11
CA ARG A 229 -7.71 8.93 -18.99
C ARG A 229 -7.79 10.14 -18.06
N LEU A 230 -7.14 10.10 -16.91
CA LEU A 230 -7.15 11.22 -15.96
C LEU A 230 -6.44 12.45 -16.53
N LYS A 231 -5.32 12.29 -17.25
CA LYS A 231 -4.62 13.39 -17.94
C LYS A 231 -5.50 14.03 -19.02
N GLN A 232 -6.23 13.26 -19.79
CA GLN A 232 -7.19 13.79 -20.76
C GLN A 232 -8.30 14.61 -20.09
N MET A 233 -8.82 14.13 -18.94
CA MET A 233 -9.84 14.86 -18.18
C MET A 233 -9.31 16.17 -17.56
N GLU A 234 -8.04 16.20 -17.13
CA GLU A 234 -7.38 17.41 -16.63
C GLU A 234 -7.17 18.44 -17.74
N GLY A 235 -6.79 18.01 -18.95
CA GLY A 235 -6.56 18.88 -20.11
C GLY A 235 -7.84 19.47 -20.72
N MET A 236 -9.03 18.95 -20.37
CA MET A 236 -10.34 19.44 -20.82
C MET A 236 -10.98 20.45 -19.83
N ARG A 237 -10.35 20.70 -18.70
CA ARG A 237 -10.78 21.70 -17.70
C ARG A 237 -10.00 22.99 -17.85
#